data_5662ac5a6b19d37bdd4c81546c714333
#
_entry.id   5662ac5a6b19d37bdd4c81546c714333
#
_cell.length_a   1.000
_cell.length_b   1.000
_cell.length_c   1.000
_cell.angle_alpha   90.00
_cell.angle_beta   90.00
_cell.angle_gamma   90.00
#
_symmetry.space_group_name_H-M   'P 1'
#
loop_
_entity.id
_entity.type
_entity.pdbx_description
1 polymer ?
#
loop_
_entity_poly.entity_id
_entity_poly.type
_entity_poly.pdbx_seq_one_letter_code
_entity_poly.pdbx_strand_id
1 'polypeptide(L)'
;MPNLPSPLPSSPSSSRPIPKWTNQISRQPLAAVGILFLALFVLGGLAAPWLAPHNPAAIDLLHRLQSPSAAHWAGTDELGRDTFSRLLWGARLSLAVSVSVVSISLVLGIGIGGLAGYLGGWVDTALTTFGMNTFLALPGILLAIAFAAFLGPGFSNLVLALAIGGWAGYARLVRAQVMAVRDREYVDAARALGASPLRIFFRHILPNMMQPLMVQAALGMGGVILAEATLSFLGLGIPAPAPSWGAMLNDARSHLFDSPHLVIFPALAVAAAVLGFNLIGDALRDRLDPRTRLELGL
;
A
#
# COMPACT_ATOMS: atom_id res chain seq x y z
N MET A 1 -65.17 32.24 22.76
CA MET A 1 -64.59 30.91 22.52
C MET A 1 -63.35 31.11 21.67
N PRO A 2 -62.11 30.88 22.15
CA PRO A 2 -60.91 30.99 21.32
C PRO A 2 -60.72 29.73 20.52
N ASN A 3 -60.36 29.91 19.24
CA ASN A 3 -60.10 28.84 18.25
C ASN A 3 -58.90 27.98 18.68
N LEU A 4 -59.11 26.68 18.78
CA LEU A 4 -58.05 25.69 18.96
C LEU A 4 -57.26 25.54 17.64
N PRO A 5 -55.90 25.48 17.67
CA PRO A 5 -55.11 25.26 16.50
C PRO A 5 -55.29 23.82 15.98
N SER A 6 -55.33 23.71 14.64
CA SER A 6 -55.46 22.45 13.90
C SER A 6 -54.30 21.49 14.19
N PRO A 7 -54.51 20.15 14.20
CA PRO A 7 -53.41 19.17 14.45
C PRO A 7 -52.36 19.20 13.33
N LEU A 8 -51.10 19.11 13.74
CA LEU A 8 -49.94 19.01 12.85
C LEU A 8 -50.02 17.77 11.95
N PRO A 9 -49.65 17.85 10.68
CA PRO A 9 -49.64 16.69 9.78
C PRO A 9 -48.64 15.62 10.30
N SER A 10 -49.13 14.39 10.41
CA SER A 10 -48.33 13.21 10.76
C SER A 10 -47.20 13.03 9.77
N SER A 11 -45.94 13.04 10.27
CA SER A 11 -44.76 12.76 9.49
C SER A 11 -44.83 11.34 8.87
N PRO A 12 -44.61 11.17 7.56
CA PRO A 12 -44.54 9.83 6.97
C PRO A 12 -43.31 9.11 7.50
N SER A 13 -43.50 7.99 8.19
CA SER A 13 -42.43 7.04 8.54
C SER A 13 -41.89 6.40 7.27
N SER A 14 -40.91 7.01 6.64
CA SER A 14 -40.16 6.39 5.54
C SER A 14 -39.11 5.43 6.12
N SER A 15 -39.52 4.16 6.26
CA SER A 15 -38.55 3.06 6.36
C SER A 15 -37.76 2.98 5.06
N ARG A 16 -36.61 3.69 5.01
CA ARG A 16 -35.70 3.59 3.86
C ARG A 16 -35.09 2.20 3.84
N PRO A 17 -35.16 1.46 2.73
CA PRO A 17 -34.50 0.16 2.63
C PRO A 17 -32.98 0.34 2.73
N ILE A 18 -32.36 -0.49 3.58
CA ILE A 18 -30.89 -0.54 3.74
C ILE A 18 -30.31 -0.98 2.38
N PRO A 19 -29.39 -0.20 1.76
CA PRO A 19 -28.84 -0.57 0.46
C PRO A 19 -28.03 -1.85 0.58
N LYS A 20 -28.35 -2.86 -0.21
CA LYS A 20 -27.60 -4.11 -0.31
C LYS A 20 -26.21 -3.79 -0.86
N TRP A 21 -25.17 -4.21 -0.15
CA TRP A 21 -23.75 -4.00 -0.46
C TRP A 21 -23.35 -4.40 -1.89
N THR A 22 -24.06 -5.33 -2.49
CA THR A 22 -23.83 -5.83 -3.86
C THR A 22 -24.11 -4.81 -4.97
N ASN A 23 -24.96 -3.79 -4.75
CA ASN A 23 -25.31 -2.81 -5.78
C ASN A 23 -24.35 -1.61 -5.84
N GLN A 24 -23.39 -1.48 -4.92
CA GLN A 24 -22.43 -0.36 -4.93
C GLN A 24 -21.16 -0.66 -5.74
N ILE A 25 -20.77 -1.93 -5.90
CA ILE A 25 -19.60 -2.31 -6.72
C ILE A 25 -19.89 -2.03 -8.21
N SER A 26 -21.13 -2.22 -8.67
CA SER A 26 -21.53 -1.93 -10.06
C SER A 26 -21.55 -0.44 -10.42
N ARG A 27 -21.47 0.46 -9.44
CA ARG A 27 -21.44 1.92 -9.65
C ARG A 27 -20.01 2.51 -9.71
N GLN A 28 -18.98 1.72 -9.44
CA GLN A 28 -17.57 2.15 -9.51
C GLN A 28 -16.77 1.14 -10.34
N PRO A 29 -16.81 1.20 -11.67
CA PRO A 29 -16.12 0.25 -12.53
C PRO A 29 -14.59 0.23 -12.29
N LEU A 30 -14.00 1.36 -11.93
CA LEU A 30 -12.58 1.47 -11.61
C LEU A 30 -12.20 0.66 -10.35
N ALA A 31 -13.07 0.62 -9.34
CA ALA A 31 -12.83 -0.20 -8.15
C ALA A 31 -12.83 -1.70 -8.48
N ALA A 32 -13.71 -2.14 -9.40
CA ALA A 32 -13.73 -3.53 -9.86
C ALA A 32 -12.44 -3.91 -10.59
N VAL A 33 -11.91 -3.03 -11.44
CA VAL A 33 -10.61 -3.21 -12.10
C VAL A 33 -9.48 -3.28 -11.07
N GLY A 34 -9.48 -2.40 -10.07
CA GLY A 34 -8.51 -2.41 -8.98
C GLY A 34 -8.53 -3.72 -8.19
N ILE A 35 -9.73 -4.21 -7.86
CA ILE A 35 -9.91 -5.51 -7.16
C ILE A 35 -9.38 -6.67 -8.02
N LEU A 36 -9.66 -6.66 -9.32
CA LEU A 36 -9.16 -7.69 -10.24
C LEU A 36 -7.63 -7.73 -10.26
N PHE A 37 -6.99 -6.58 -10.46
CA PHE A 37 -5.52 -6.49 -10.50
C PHE A 37 -4.89 -6.89 -9.17
N LEU A 38 -5.46 -6.43 -8.05
CA LEU A 38 -4.96 -6.81 -6.73
C LEU A 38 -5.18 -8.31 -6.46
N ALA A 39 -6.33 -8.86 -6.84
CA ALA A 39 -6.60 -10.29 -6.70
C ALA A 39 -5.61 -11.13 -7.52
N LEU A 40 -5.34 -10.77 -8.77
CA LEU A 40 -4.34 -11.43 -9.61
C LEU A 40 -2.94 -11.34 -9.00
N PHE A 41 -2.55 -10.17 -8.48
CA PHE A 41 -1.26 -9.97 -7.83
C PHE A 41 -1.12 -10.80 -6.55
N VAL A 42 -2.09 -10.68 -5.63
CA VAL A 42 -2.01 -11.35 -4.32
C VAL A 42 -2.17 -12.86 -4.47
N LEU A 43 -3.20 -13.30 -5.21
CA LEU A 43 -3.44 -14.75 -5.40
C LEU A 43 -2.34 -15.38 -6.24
N GLY A 44 -1.86 -14.72 -7.32
CA GLY A 44 -0.74 -15.17 -8.12
C GLY A 44 0.55 -15.31 -7.30
N GLY A 45 0.86 -14.32 -6.45
CA GLY A 45 2.02 -14.36 -5.57
C GLY A 45 1.93 -15.43 -4.47
N LEU A 46 0.78 -15.53 -3.81
CA LEU A 46 0.57 -16.55 -2.75
C LEU A 46 0.54 -17.97 -3.32
N ALA A 47 -0.10 -18.16 -4.46
CA ALA A 47 -0.21 -19.46 -5.13
C ALA A 47 1.00 -19.79 -6.04
N ALA A 48 2.03 -18.93 -6.11
CA ALA A 48 3.22 -19.14 -6.93
C ALA A 48 3.85 -20.54 -6.80
N PRO A 49 3.97 -21.15 -5.59
CA PRO A 49 4.54 -22.50 -5.46
C PRO A 49 3.72 -23.60 -6.16
N TRP A 50 2.43 -23.38 -6.38
CA TRP A 50 1.52 -24.34 -7.02
C TRP A 50 1.20 -23.98 -8.47
N LEU A 51 1.21 -22.69 -8.81
CA LEU A 51 0.88 -22.20 -10.15
C LEU A 51 2.08 -22.10 -11.09
N ALA A 52 3.32 -22.01 -10.56
CA ALA A 52 4.52 -21.94 -11.37
C ALA A 52 4.78 -23.29 -12.04
N PRO A 53 4.72 -23.39 -13.41
CA PRO A 53 4.92 -24.66 -14.10
C PRO A 53 6.38 -25.14 -14.03
N HIS A 54 7.33 -24.20 -13.85
CA HIS A 54 8.76 -24.51 -13.81
C HIS A 54 9.41 -23.91 -12.56
N ASN A 55 10.59 -24.43 -12.19
CA ASN A 55 11.40 -23.80 -11.15
C ASN A 55 11.94 -22.45 -11.66
N PRO A 56 11.64 -21.32 -10.99
CA PRO A 56 12.03 -19.98 -11.46
C PRO A 56 13.55 -19.75 -11.50
N ALA A 57 14.35 -20.60 -10.85
CA ALA A 57 15.81 -20.53 -10.81
C ALA A 57 16.50 -21.55 -11.75
N ALA A 58 15.75 -22.46 -12.38
CA ALA A 58 16.33 -23.49 -13.26
C ALA A 58 16.89 -22.84 -14.53
N ILE A 59 18.18 -23.04 -14.77
CA ILE A 59 18.91 -22.54 -15.94
C ILE A 59 18.87 -23.58 -17.05
N ASP A 60 18.45 -23.17 -18.26
CA ASP A 60 18.46 -24.00 -19.49
C ASP A 60 18.96 -23.19 -20.68
N LEU A 61 20.27 -23.18 -20.86
CA LEU A 61 20.92 -22.39 -21.91
C LEU A 61 20.58 -22.84 -23.34
N LEU A 62 20.03 -24.05 -23.53
CA LEU A 62 19.58 -24.50 -24.83
C LEU A 62 18.29 -23.81 -25.28
N HIS A 63 17.46 -23.38 -24.32
CA HIS A 63 16.18 -22.76 -24.56
C HIS A 63 16.17 -21.27 -24.16
N ARG A 64 17.33 -20.59 -24.30
CA ARG A 64 17.47 -19.15 -23.98
C ARG A 64 16.71 -18.27 -24.97
N LEU A 65 16.13 -17.15 -24.46
CA LEU A 65 15.48 -16.10 -25.26
C LEU A 65 14.34 -16.59 -26.17
N GLN A 66 13.68 -17.68 -25.81
CA GLN A 66 12.56 -18.20 -26.58
C GLN A 66 11.33 -17.30 -26.40
N SER A 67 10.62 -17.09 -27.51
CA SER A 67 9.33 -16.41 -27.51
C SER A 67 8.27 -17.20 -26.74
N PRO A 68 7.18 -16.56 -26.30
CA PRO A 68 6.05 -17.23 -25.66
C PRO A 68 5.57 -18.45 -26.46
N SER A 69 5.38 -19.58 -25.77
CA SER A 69 4.99 -20.87 -26.34
C SER A 69 4.10 -21.66 -25.38
N ALA A 70 3.55 -22.79 -25.81
CA ALA A 70 2.76 -23.65 -24.93
C ALA A 70 3.59 -24.26 -23.77
N ALA A 71 4.90 -24.43 -23.94
CA ALA A 71 5.82 -24.87 -22.88
C ALA A 71 6.23 -23.72 -21.93
N HIS A 72 6.41 -22.52 -22.48
CA HIS A 72 6.84 -21.33 -21.74
C HIS A 72 5.90 -20.16 -22.07
N TRP A 73 4.85 -19.98 -21.28
CA TRP A 73 3.74 -19.04 -21.56
C TRP A 73 4.18 -17.58 -21.73
N ALA A 74 5.22 -17.15 -21.01
CA ALA A 74 5.81 -15.83 -21.16
C ALA A 74 7.22 -15.86 -21.77
N GLY A 75 7.59 -16.98 -22.42
CA GLY A 75 8.92 -17.21 -22.97
C GLY A 75 9.98 -17.49 -21.91
N THR A 76 11.26 -17.46 -22.32
CA THR A 76 12.41 -17.71 -21.46
C THR A 76 13.38 -16.54 -21.52
N ASP A 77 14.12 -16.32 -20.43
CA ASP A 77 15.10 -15.25 -20.33
C ASP A 77 16.48 -15.60 -20.93
N GLU A 78 17.47 -14.75 -20.73
CA GLU A 78 18.86 -14.93 -21.24
C GLU A 78 19.56 -16.18 -20.68
N LEU A 79 19.11 -16.71 -19.54
CA LEU A 79 19.61 -17.94 -18.93
C LEU A 79 18.68 -19.15 -19.22
N GLY A 80 17.65 -18.95 -20.04
CA GLY A 80 16.66 -19.98 -20.34
C GLY A 80 15.68 -20.27 -19.21
N ARG A 81 15.59 -19.40 -18.19
CA ARG A 81 14.64 -19.53 -17.08
C ARG A 81 13.24 -19.15 -17.53
N ASP A 82 12.22 -19.86 -17.02
CA ASP A 82 10.82 -19.61 -17.39
C ASP A 82 10.33 -18.26 -16.84
N THR A 83 10.00 -17.33 -17.75
CA THR A 83 9.59 -15.96 -17.40
C THR A 83 8.27 -15.94 -16.63
N PHE A 84 7.29 -16.81 -16.95
CA PHE A 84 6.00 -16.84 -16.27
C PHE A 84 6.15 -17.29 -14.81
N SER A 85 6.92 -18.35 -14.55
CA SER A 85 7.23 -18.78 -13.18
C SER A 85 7.94 -17.68 -12.39
N ARG A 86 8.87 -16.97 -13.01
CA ARG A 86 9.58 -15.83 -12.41
C ARG A 86 8.65 -14.66 -12.11
N LEU A 87 7.64 -14.40 -12.95
CA LEU A 87 6.62 -13.36 -12.69
C LEU A 87 5.79 -13.68 -11.45
N LEU A 88 5.35 -14.93 -11.28
CA LEU A 88 4.58 -15.36 -10.11
C LEU A 88 5.40 -15.27 -8.82
N TRP A 89 6.64 -15.75 -8.83
CA TRP A 89 7.52 -15.67 -7.67
C TRP A 89 7.97 -14.22 -7.38
N GLY A 90 8.11 -13.40 -8.42
CA GLY A 90 8.33 -11.95 -8.28
C GLY A 90 7.16 -11.26 -7.60
N ALA A 91 5.92 -11.61 -7.94
CA ALA A 91 4.73 -11.11 -7.24
C ALA A 91 4.76 -11.44 -5.75
N ARG A 92 5.13 -12.68 -5.38
CA ARG A 92 5.27 -13.08 -3.97
C ARG A 92 6.34 -12.27 -3.24
N LEU A 93 7.47 -12.03 -3.90
CA LEU A 93 8.56 -11.24 -3.35
C LEU A 93 8.16 -9.78 -3.12
N SER A 94 7.60 -9.12 -4.15
CA SER A 94 7.12 -7.74 -4.05
C SER A 94 6.00 -7.58 -3.02
N LEU A 95 5.12 -8.59 -2.87
CA LEU A 95 4.11 -8.62 -1.81
C LEU A 95 4.77 -8.68 -0.41
N ALA A 96 5.74 -9.56 -0.20
CA ALA A 96 6.44 -9.70 1.06
C ALA A 96 7.21 -8.41 1.43
N VAL A 97 7.91 -7.79 0.47
CA VAL A 97 8.61 -6.52 0.69
C VAL A 97 7.63 -5.42 1.03
N SER A 98 6.57 -5.24 0.24
CA SER A 98 5.62 -4.14 0.43
C SER A 98 4.86 -4.25 1.76
N VAL A 99 4.39 -5.45 2.15
CA VAL A 99 3.78 -5.69 3.45
C VAL A 99 4.74 -5.38 4.59
N SER A 100 6.00 -5.83 4.49
CA SER A 100 7.02 -5.59 5.53
C SER A 100 7.32 -4.10 5.69
N VAL A 101 7.57 -3.39 4.59
CA VAL A 101 7.90 -1.95 4.60
C VAL A 101 6.74 -1.13 5.13
N VAL A 102 5.52 -1.36 4.63
CA VAL A 102 4.33 -0.62 5.07
C VAL A 102 4.03 -0.90 6.55
N SER A 103 4.15 -2.14 7.00
CA SER A 103 3.94 -2.50 8.41
C SER A 103 4.94 -1.80 9.34
N ILE A 104 6.24 -1.82 9.00
CA ILE A 104 7.28 -1.12 9.77
C ILE A 104 7.00 0.39 9.77
N SER A 105 6.71 0.96 8.61
CA SER A 105 6.42 2.40 8.47
C SER A 105 5.17 2.82 9.25
N LEU A 106 4.13 1.98 9.29
CA LEU A 106 2.93 2.20 10.10
C LEU A 106 3.24 2.15 11.60
N VAL A 107 3.98 1.15 12.06
CA VAL A 107 4.34 1.01 13.49
C VAL A 107 5.16 2.21 13.95
N LEU A 108 6.20 2.59 13.19
CA LEU A 108 7.01 3.77 13.48
C LEU A 108 6.18 5.06 13.40
N GLY A 109 5.34 5.17 12.37
CA GLY A 109 4.44 6.31 12.16
C GLY A 109 3.44 6.49 13.30
N ILE A 110 2.80 5.41 13.76
CA ILE A 110 1.86 5.42 14.88
C ILE A 110 2.59 5.79 16.18
N GLY A 111 3.76 5.21 16.43
CA GLY A 111 4.56 5.50 17.62
C GLY A 111 5.03 6.95 17.65
N ILE A 112 5.79 7.38 16.65
CA ILE A 112 6.42 8.71 16.62
C ILE A 112 5.37 9.80 16.40
N GLY A 113 4.47 9.63 15.43
CA GLY A 113 3.39 10.58 15.15
C GLY A 113 2.38 10.68 16.30
N GLY A 114 2.08 9.53 16.93
CA GLY A 114 1.23 9.45 18.11
C GLY A 114 1.81 10.21 19.29
N LEU A 115 3.08 10.02 19.60
CA LEU A 115 3.78 10.76 20.67
C LEU A 115 3.81 12.26 20.38
N ALA A 116 4.19 12.66 19.18
CA ALA A 116 4.24 14.06 18.78
C ALA A 116 2.85 14.72 18.91
N GLY A 117 1.82 14.12 18.35
CA GLY A 117 0.46 14.64 18.36
C GLY A 117 -0.18 14.66 19.76
N TYR A 118 0.09 13.64 20.59
CA TYR A 118 -0.54 13.52 21.92
C TYR A 118 0.11 14.43 22.96
N LEU A 119 1.46 14.43 23.04
CA LEU A 119 2.19 15.22 24.03
C LEU A 119 2.23 16.71 23.67
N GLY A 120 2.38 17.04 22.38
CA GLY A 120 2.46 18.43 21.95
C GLY A 120 3.74 19.15 22.41
N GLY A 121 3.71 20.49 22.45
CA GLY A 121 4.79 21.32 22.99
C GLY A 121 6.17 21.06 22.35
N TRP A 122 7.22 21.04 23.16
CA TRP A 122 8.59 20.84 22.70
C TRP A 122 8.84 19.46 22.08
N VAL A 123 8.15 18.40 22.57
CA VAL A 123 8.25 17.03 22.02
C VAL A 123 7.75 17.01 20.59
N ASP A 124 6.60 17.64 20.35
CA ASP A 124 6.05 17.76 19.00
C ASP A 124 6.99 18.55 18.08
N THR A 125 7.49 19.68 18.54
CA THR A 125 8.43 20.51 17.77
C THR A 125 9.70 19.74 17.43
N ALA A 126 10.29 19.03 18.39
CA ALA A 126 11.51 18.25 18.19
C ALA A 126 11.29 17.09 17.18
N LEU A 127 10.26 16.27 17.38
CA LEU A 127 9.98 15.11 16.51
C LEU A 127 9.55 15.56 15.11
N THR A 128 8.84 16.68 14.97
CA THR A 128 8.43 17.20 13.68
C THR A 128 9.59 17.84 12.94
N THR A 129 10.36 18.72 13.60
CA THR A 129 11.42 19.49 12.95
C THR A 129 12.63 18.62 12.62
N PHE A 130 13.17 17.92 13.61
CA PHE A 130 14.39 17.10 13.44
C PHE A 130 14.12 15.69 12.96
N GLY A 131 12.93 15.14 13.22
CA GLY A 131 12.49 13.85 12.71
C GLY A 131 11.82 13.98 11.35
N MET A 132 10.48 14.17 11.35
CA MET A 132 9.67 14.07 10.14
C MET A 132 10.11 15.00 9.01
N ASN A 133 10.37 16.28 9.30
CA ASN A 133 10.69 17.26 8.25
C ASN A 133 12.06 16.99 7.62
N THR A 134 13.04 16.52 8.38
CA THR A 134 14.38 16.16 7.86
C THR A 134 14.27 15.03 6.84
N PHE A 135 13.52 13.96 7.16
CA PHE A 135 13.31 12.85 6.22
C PHE A 135 12.48 13.25 5.00
N LEU A 136 11.50 14.13 5.17
CA LEU A 136 10.62 14.58 4.08
C LEU A 136 11.25 15.70 3.22
N ALA A 137 12.35 16.32 3.66
CA ALA A 137 13.10 17.28 2.86
C ALA A 137 13.91 16.60 1.75
N LEU A 138 14.24 15.31 1.92
CA LEU A 138 14.93 14.52 0.91
C LEU A 138 13.93 13.75 0.05
N PRO A 139 14.15 13.65 -1.28
CA PRO A 139 13.35 12.77 -2.12
C PRO A 139 13.47 11.33 -1.62
N GLY A 140 12.34 10.69 -1.24
CA GLY A 140 12.34 9.38 -0.59
C GLY A 140 13.08 8.29 -1.37
N ILE A 141 13.02 8.32 -2.70
CA ILE A 141 13.73 7.35 -3.54
C ILE A 141 15.25 7.53 -3.45
N LEU A 142 15.76 8.77 -3.39
CA LEU A 142 17.19 9.02 -3.25
C LEU A 142 17.72 8.54 -1.90
N LEU A 143 16.92 8.74 -0.84
CA LEU A 143 17.25 8.25 0.49
C LEU A 143 17.31 6.71 0.49
N ALA A 144 16.31 6.06 -0.13
CA ALA A 144 16.27 4.61 -0.26
C ALA A 144 17.47 4.06 -1.06
N ILE A 145 17.86 4.71 -2.17
CA ILE A 145 19.06 4.35 -2.94
C ILE A 145 20.32 4.46 -2.08
N ALA A 146 20.48 5.56 -1.34
CA ALA A 146 21.65 5.77 -0.48
C ALA A 146 21.75 4.68 0.61
N PHE A 147 20.65 4.38 1.30
CA PHE A 147 20.65 3.33 2.32
C PHE A 147 20.83 1.93 1.71
N ALA A 148 20.18 1.62 0.58
CA ALA A 148 20.33 0.33 -0.09
C ALA A 148 21.80 0.12 -0.55
N ALA A 149 22.43 1.16 -1.10
CA ALA A 149 23.84 1.10 -1.49
C ALA A 149 24.79 0.91 -0.29
N PHE A 150 24.48 1.53 0.85
CA PHE A 150 25.28 1.40 2.08
C PHE A 150 25.10 0.03 2.76
N LEU A 151 23.85 -0.47 2.84
CA LEU A 151 23.52 -1.74 3.49
C LEU A 151 23.88 -2.96 2.62
N GLY A 152 23.99 -2.75 1.30
CA GLY A 152 24.19 -3.82 0.32
C GLY A 152 22.90 -4.55 -0.06
N PRO A 153 22.98 -5.45 -1.06
CA PRO A 153 21.83 -6.19 -1.58
C PRO A 153 21.28 -7.19 -0.56
N GLY A 154 19.97 -7.44 -0.60
CA GLY A 154 19.31 -8.42 0.26
C GLY A 154 17.93 -8.00 0.71
N PHE A 155 17.06 -8.98 1.05
CA PHE A 155 15.68 -8.73 1.44
C PHE A 155 15.56 -7.77 2.65
N SER A 156 16.25 -8.08 3.74
CA SER A 156 16.17 -7.27 4.97
C SER A 156 16.72 -5.87 4.76
N ASN A 157 17.80 -5.73 4.01
CA ASN A 157 18.45 -4.46 3.71
C ASN A 157 17.54 -3.58 2.84
N LEU A 158 16.91 -4.17 1.83
CA LEU A 158 15.94 -3.49 0.97
C LEU A 158 14.72 -2.99 1.77
N VAL A 159 14.16 -3.87 2.63
CA VAL A 159 13.04 -3.51 3.50
C VAL A 159 13.41 -2.36 4.44
N LEU A 160 14.59 -2.42 5.07
CA LEU A 160 15.06 -1.34 5.96
C LEU A 160 15.29 -0.03 5.20
N ALA A 161 15.96 -0.08 4.04
CA ALA A 161 16.22 1.11 3.22
C ALA A 161 14.92 1.82 2.83
N LEU A 162 13.90 1.08 2.41
CA LEU A 162 12.59 1.62 2.05
C LEU A 162 11.80 2.12 3.28
N ALA A 163 11.84 1.39 4.39
CA ALA A 163 11.13 1.76 5.61
C ALA A 163 11.69 3.04 6.25
N ILE A 164 13.03 3.22 6.24
CA ILE A 164 13.71 4.44 6.71
C ILE A 164 13.22 5.67 5.94
N GLY A 165 12.98 5.56 4.64
CA GLY A 165 12.40 6.65 3.83
C GLY A 165 10.89 6.83 4.01
N GLY A 166 10.16 5.76 4.33
CA GLY A 166 8.70 5.73 4.28
C GLY A 166 7.97 6.19 5.55
N TRP A 167 8.55 5.99 6.73
CA TRP A 167 7.86 6.18 8.02
C TRP A 167 7.38 7.62 8.29
N ALA A 168 8.11 8.64 7.80
CA ALA A 168 7.85 10.04 8.13
C ALA A 168 6.50 10.54 7.58
N GLY A 169 6.06 10.03 6.41
CA GLY A 169 4.74 10.31 5.85
C GLY A 169 3.61 9.78 6.73
N TYR A 170 3.74 8.55 7.24
CA TYR A 170 2.78 7.96 8.19
C TYR A 170 2.78 8.71 9.52
N ALA A 171 3.95 9.08 10.06
CA ALA A 171 4.05 9.83 11.30
C ALA A 171 3.38 11.20 11.21
N ARG A 172 3.56 11.92 10.08
CA ARG A 172 2.88 13.19 9.84
C ARG A 172 1.37 13.04 9.79
N LEU A 173 0.86 12.01 9.10
CA LEU A 173 -0.57 11.71 9.05
C LEU A 173 -1.12 11.41 10.44
N VAL A 174 -0.48 10.50 11.19
CA VAL A 174 -0.89 10.11 12.54
C VAL A 174 -0.90 11.32 13.47
N ARG A 175 0.17 12.13 13.46
CA ARG A 175 0.26 13.36 14.26
C ARG A 175 -0.94 14.28 13.99
N ALA A 176 -1.26 14.54 12.73
CA ALA A 176 -2.39 15.41 12.37
C ALA A 176 -3.73 14.83 12.86
N GLN A 177 -3.95 13.53 12.72
CA GLN A 177 -5.17 12.86 13.20
C GLN A 177 -5.28 12.88 14.73
N VAL A 178 -4.18 12.63 15.44
CA VAL A 178 -4.15 12.70 16.91
C VAL A 178 -4.49 14.11 17.39
N MET A 179 -3.90 15.14 16.79
CA MET A 179 -4.20 16.54 17.15
C MET A 179 -5.67 16.92 16.89
N ALA A 180 -6.30 16.38 15.85
CA ALA A 180 -7.71 16.63 15.53
C ALA A 180 -8.70 15.96 16.50
N VAL A 181 -8.25 14.92 17.23
CA VAL A 181 -9.11 14.06 18.06
C VAL A 181 -8.86 14.22 19.54
N ARG A 182 -7.61 14.52 19.97
CA ARG A 182 -7.19 14.51 21.38
C ARG A 182 -7.94 15.49 22.29
N ASP A 183 -8.47 16.57 21.70
CA ASP A 183 -9.17 17.64 22.43
C ASP A 183 -10.70 17.58 22.20
N ARG A 184 -11.24 16.38 21.82
CA ARG A 184 -12.67 16.14 21.69
C ARG A 184 -13.30 15.82 23.03
N GLU A 185 -14.55 16.25 23.24
CA GLU A 185 -15.33 16.10 24.50
C GLU A 185 -15.31 14.68 25.06
N TYR A 186 -15.44 13.65 24.21
CA TYR A 186 -15.41 12.25 24.67
C TYR A 186 -14.03 11.81 25.16
N VAL A 187 -12.94 12.40 24.66
CA VAL A 187 -11.58 12.16 25.16
C VAL A 187 -11.40 12.84 26.52
N ASP A 188 -11.91 14.06 26.66
CA ASP A 188 -11.89 14.77 27.94
C ASP A 188 -12.74 14.08 29.01
N ALA A 189 -13.91 13.56 28.63
CA ALA A 189 -14.73 12.75 29.52
C ALA A 189 -13.98 11.48 29.99
N ALA A 190 -13.31 10.77 29.07
CA ALA A 190 -12.49 9.60 29.44
C ALA A 190 -11.34 9.98 30.38
N ARG A 191 -10.72 11.16 30.18
CA ARG A 191 -9.66 11.69 31.06
C ARG A 191 -10.19 12.03 32.44
N ALA A 192 -11.36 12.67 32.51
CA ALA A 192 -12.03 13.00 33.77
C ALA A 192 -12.41 11.75 34.59
N LEU A 193 -12.74 10.63 33.90
CA LEU A 193 -13.00 9.33 34.51
C LEU A 193 -11.72 8.57 34.92
N GLY A 194 -10.54 9.17 34.81
CA GLY A 194 -9.27 8.59 35.25
C GLY A 194 -8.64 7.60 34.27
N ALA A 195 -9.02 7.61 32.99
CA ALA A 195 -8.38 6.76 32.00
C ALA A 195 -6.92 7.16 31.78
N SER A 196 -6.00 6.18 31.76
CA SER A 196 -4.58 6.41 31.50
C SER A 196 -4.35 6.90 30.05
N PRO A 197 -3.26 7.67 29.77
CA PRO A 197 -2.92 8.15 28.44
C PRO A 197 -2.86 7.06 27.38
N LEU A 198 -2.26 5.91 27.69
CA LEU A 198 -2.20 4.76 26.78
C LEU A 198 -3.60 4.18 26.49
N ARG A 199 -4.47 4.09 27.50
CA ARG A 199 -5.86 3.65 27.31
C ARG A 199 -6.63 4.61 26.42
N ILE A 200 -6.46 5.92 26.62
CA ILE A 200 -7.07 6.94 25.76
C ILE A 200 -6.57 6.82 24.33
N PHE A 201 -5.26 6.68 24.13
CA PHE A 201 -4.67 6.55 22.82
C PHE A 201 -5.20 5.31 22.06
N PHE A 202 -5.07 4.11 22.64
CA PHE A 202 -5.43 2.87 21.97
C PHE A 202 -6.94 2.63 21.86
N ARG A 203 -7.75 3.13 22.80
CA ARG A 203 -9.19 2.84 22.83
C ARG A 203 -10.05 3.96 22.25
N HIS A 204 -9.58 5.20 22.27
CA HIS A 204 -10.37 6.35 21.85
C HIS A 204 -9.78 7.09 20.64
N ILE A 205 -8.46 7.21 20.52
CA ILE A 205 -7.81 7.96 19.44
C ILE A 205 -7.51 7.06 18.24
N LEU A 206 -6.74 5.99 18.45
CA LEU A 206 -6.29 5.09 17.37
C LEU A 206 -7.42 4.53 16.52
N PRO A 207 -8.56 4.05 17.07
CA PRO A 207 -9.66 3.54 16.23
C PRO A 207 -10.27 4.60 15.31
N ASN A 208 -10.30 5.86 15.74
CA ASN A 208 -10.85 6.96 14.93
C ASN A 208 -9.96 7.35 13.74
N MET A 209 -8.66 7.05 13.79
CA MET A 209 -7.75 7.35 12.68
C MET A 209 -7.44 6.13 11.81
N MET A 210 -8.05 4.97 12.06
CA MET A 210 -7.82 3.77 11.25
C MET A 210 -8.21 3.95 9.79
N GLN A 211 -9.29 4.72 9.51
CA GLN A 211 -9.74 4.97 8.14
C GLN A 211 -8.67 5.65 7.28
N PRO A 212 -8.14 6.84 7.62
CA PRO A 212 -7.08 7.46 6.83
C PRO A 212 -5.79 6.64 6.81
N LEU A 213 -5.50 5.87 7.88
CA LEU A 213 -4.33 4.99 7.90
C LEU A 213 -4.45 3.82 6.91
N MET A 214 -5.64 3.19 6.79
CA MET A 214 -5.86 2.12 5.82
C MET A 214 -5.74 2.63 4.38
N VAL A 215 -6.27 3.82 4.08
CA VAL A 215 -6.11 4.46 2.77
C VAL A 215 -4.63 4.73 2.48
N GLN A 216 -3.92 5.33 3.43
CA GLN A 216 -2.49 5.62 3.28
C GLN A 216 -1.67 4.33 3.13
N ALA A 217 -2.03 3.25 3.83
CA ALA A 217 -1.37 1.96 3.71
C ALA A 217 -1.57 1.35 2.31
N ALA A 218 -2.80 1.38 1.78
CA ALA A 218 -3.10 0.87 0.45
C ALA A 218 -2.29 1.62 -0.63
N LEU A 219 -2.32 2.95 -0.62
CA LEU A 219 -1.52 3.77 -1.53
C LEU A 219 -0.02 3.54 -1.35
N GLY A 220 0.43 3.40 -0.10
CA GLY A 220 1.82 3.11 0.26
C GLY A 220 2.32 1.78 -0.29
N MET A 221 1.47 0.74 -0.34
CA MET A 221 1.83 -0.56 -0.94
C MET A 221 2.21 -0.41 -2.40
N GLY A 222 1.42 0.32 -3.21
CA GLY A 222 1.75 0.61 -4.60
C GLY A 222 3.07 1.38 -4.76
N GLY A 223 3.27 2.40 -3.92
CA GLY A 223 4.53 3.17 -3.91
C GLY A 223 5.76 2.32 -3.56
N VAL A 224 5.64 1.41 -2.60
CA VAL A 224 6.73 0.50 -2.21
C VAL A 224 7.04 -0.50 -3.31
N ILE A 225 6.03 -1.07 -4.01
CA ILE A 225 6.26 -1.99 -5.15
C ILE A 225 7.05 -1.29 -6.25
N LEU A 226 6.69 -0.04 -6.58
CA LEU A 226 7.42 0.73 -7.58
C LEU A 226 8.86 1.04 -7.13
N ALA A 227 9.05 1.42 -5.86
CA ALA A 227 10.37 1.70 -5.30
C ALA A 227 11.26 0.43 -5.21
N GLU A 228 10.69 -0.71 -4.83
CA GLU A 228 11.36 -2.03 -4.85
C GLU A 228 11.83 -2.37 -6.27
N ALA A 229 10.91 -2.28 -7.25
CA ALA A 229 11.23 -2.54 -8.63
C ALA A 229 12.34 -1.62 -9.16
N THR A 230 12.32 -0.33 -8.78
CA THR A 230 13.36 0.64 -9.14
C THR A 230 14.72 0.29 -8.54
N LEU A 231 14.77 -0.03 -7.24
CA LEU A 231 16.03 -0.42 -6.57
C LEU A 231 16.57 -1.74 -7.13
N SER A 232 15.70 -2.71 -7.38
CA SER A 232 16.06 -4.00 -7.99
C SER A 232 16.55 -3.83 -9.43
N PHE A 233 15.95 -2.91 -10.20
CA PHE A 233 16.42 -2.54 -11.54
C PHE A 233 17.82 -1.92 -11.52
N LEU A 234 18.14 -1.15 -10.48
CA LEU A 234 19.47 -0.57 -10.28
C LEU A 234 20.49 -1.56 -9.70
N GLY A 235 20.10 -2.81 -9.44
CA GLY A 235 20.97 -3.82 -8.85
C GLY A 235 21.14 -3.72 -7.32
N LEU A 236 20.38 -2.83 -6.67
CA LEU A 236 20.41 -2.60 -5.22
C LEU A 236 19.35 -3.41 -4.46
N GLY A 237 18.60 -4.26 -5.17
CA GLY A 237 17.52 -5.05 -4.62
C GLY A 237 17.96 -6.41 -4.06
N ILE A 238 17.15 -7.43 -4.31
CA ILE A 238 17.40 -8.79 -3.85
C ILE A 238 18.24 -9.52 -4.92
N PRO A 239 19.35 -10.16 -4.53
CA PRO A 239 20.26 -10.79 -5.48
C PRO A 239 19.65 -12.08 -6.06
N ALA A 240 20.17 -12.45 -7.25
CA ALA A 240 19.89 -13.74 -7.84
C ALA A 240 20.23 -14.89 -6.85
N PRO A 241 19.52 -16.04 -6.90
CA PRO A 241 18.55 -16.46 -7.95
C PRO A 241 17.11 -16.00 -7.71
N ALA A 242 16.83 -15.22 -6.64
CA ALA A 242 15.49 -14.80 -6.31
C ALA A 242 14.90 -13.91 -7.44
N PRO A 243 13.73 -14.24 -7.99
CA PRO A 243 13.11 -13.43 -9.02
C PRO A 243 12.51 -12.16 -8.43
N SER A 244 12.85 -11.01 -9.00
CA SER A 244 12.21 -9.71 -8.75
C SER A 244 11.85 -9.09 -10.09
N TRP A 245 10.71 -8.41 -10.16
CA TRP A 245 10.28 -7.77 -11.40
C TRP A 245 11.27 -6.70 -11.87
N GLY A 246 11.86 -5.94 -10.92
CA GLY A 246 12.89 -4.95 -11.23
C GLY A 246 14.17 -5.58 -11.77
N ALA A 247 14.64 -6.69 -11.20
CA ALA A 247 15.80 -7.42 -11.71
C ALA A 247 15.51 -8.02 -13.09
N MET A 248 14.30 -8.57 -13.33
CA MET A 248 13.88 -9.03 -14.66
C MET A 248 13.94 -7.92 -15.70
N LEU A 249 13.50 -6.70 -15.36
CA LEU A 249 13.59 -5.53 -16.25
C LEU A 249 15.05 -5.12 -16.51
N ASN A 250 15.92 -5.21 -15.51
CA ASN A 250 17.35 -4.93 -15.68
C ASN A 250 18.02 -5.93 -16.62
N ASP A 251 17.78 -7.25 -16.42
CA ASP A 251 18.30 -8.31 -17.26
C ASP A 251 17.82 -8.14 -18.73
N ALA A 252 16.54 -7.78 -18.91
CA ALA A 252 15.90 -7.66 -20.22
C ALA A 252 16.29 -6.42 -21.02
N ARG A 253 16.95 -5.42 -20.43
CA ARG A 253 17.26 -4.12 -21.11
C ARG A 253 18.11 -4.28 -22.38
N SER A 254 19.01 -5.28 -22.42
CA SER A 254 19.86 -5.58 -23.58
C SER A 254 19.11 -6.31 -24.69
N HIS A 255 17.91 -6.85 -24.40
CA HIS A 255 17.09 -7.65 -25.29
C HIS A 255 15.77 -6.95 -25.71
N LEU A 256 15.71 -5.62 -25.55
CA LEU A 256 14.48 -4.84 -25.80
C LEU A 256 13.95 -5.02 -27.23
N PHE A 257 14.81 -5.12 -28.21
CA PHE A 257 14.45 -5.24 -29.63
C PHE A 257 14.34 -6.68 -30.10
N ASP A 258 15.14 -7.58 -29.55
CA ASP A 258 15.18 -8.98 -29.97
C ASP A 258 14.14 -9.83 -29.25
N SER A 259 13.85 -9.52 -27.97
CA SER A 259 12.95 -10.26 -27.11
C SER A 259 12.09 -9.34 -26.24
N PRO A 260 11.22 -8.49 -26.85
CA PRO A 260 10.47 -7.44 -26.15
C PRO A 260 9.53 -7.99 -25.06
N HIS A 261 9.09 -9.23 -25.14
CA HIS A 261 8.26 -9.89 -24.15
C HIS A 261 8.91 -9.93 -22.76
N LEU A 262 10.24 -10.00 -22.67
CA LEU A 262 10.99 -10.00 -21.42
C LEU A 262 10.89 -8.66 -20.65
N VAL A 263 10.63 -7.57 -21.36
CA VAL A 263 10.38 -6.24 -20.75
C VAL A 263 8.89 -6.04 -20.51
N ILE A 264 8.05 -6.40 -21.48
CA ILE A 264 6.60 -6.14 -21.46
C ILE A 264 5.93 -6.81 -20.25
N PHE A 265 6.18 -8.10 -20.02
CA PHE A 265 5.49 -8.83 -18.96
C PHE A 265 5.83 -8.33 -17.55
N PRO A 266 7.10 -8.12 -17.14
CA PRO A 266 7.40 -7.55 -15.84
C PRO A 266 6.91 -6.11 -15.69
N ALA A 267 7.01 -5.28 -16.74
CA ALA A 267 6.51 -3.91 -16.71
C ALA A 267 4.99 -3.86 -16.49
N LEU A 268 4.23 -4.70 -17.20
CA LEU A 268 2.78 -4.84 -17.01
C LEU A 268 2.43 -5.36 -15.62
N ALA A 269 3.21 -6.30 -15.07
CA ALA A 269 3.01 -6.81 -13.73
C ALA A 269 3.17 -5.73 -12.66
N VAL A 270 4.24 -4.92 -12.75
CA VAL A 270 4.45 -3.76 -11.86
C VAL A 270 3.32 -2.75 -12.03
N ALA A 271 2.99 -2.37 -13.26
CA ALA A 271 1.94 -1.40 -13.55
C ALA A 271 0.57 -1.85 -13.02
N ALA A 272 0.20 -3.12 -13.24
CA ALA A 272 -1.08 -3.68 -12.77
C ALA A 272 -1.15 -3.73 -11.23
N ALA A 273 -0.07 -4.13 -10.54
CA ALA A 273 -0.01 -4.14 -9.09
C ALA A 273 -0.14 -2.73 -8.50
N VAL A 274 0.64 -1.76 -9.02
CA VAL A 274 0.60 -0.36 -8.57
C VAL A 274 -0.77 0.25 -8.82
N LEU A 275 -1.34 0.06 -10.02
CA LEU A 275 -2.66 0.56 -10.36
C LEU A 275 -3.74 -0.09 -9.48
N GLY A 276 -3.65 -1.39 -9.23
CA GLY A 276 -4.57 -2.11 -8.36
C GLY A 276 -4.62 -1.52 -6.94
N PHE A 277 -3.48 -1.27 -6.32
CA PHE A 277 -3.41 -0.64 -5.00
C PHE A 277 -3.91 0.80 -4.99
N ASN A 278 -3.59 1.60 -6.01
CA ASN A 278 -4.07 2.98 -6.12
C ASN A 278 -5.58 3.04 -6.27
N LEU A 279 -6.17 2.25 -7.19
CA LEU A 279 -7.62 2.21 -7.39
C LEU A 279 -8.38 1.73 -6.15
N ILE A 280 -7.81 0.79 -5.39
CA ILE A 280 -8.40 0.35 -4.12
C ILE A 280 -8.23 1.40 -3.04
N GLY A 281 -7.08 2.07 -2.96
CA GLY A 281 -6.85 3.18 -2.04
C GLY A 281 -7.86 4.31 -2.25
N ASP A 282 -8.09 4.70 -3.51
CA ASP A 282 -9.07 5.72 -3.88
C ASP A 282 -10.50 5.27 -3.57
N ALA A 283 -10.88 4.04 -3.94
CA ALA A 283 -12.20 3.49 -3.64
C ALA A 283 -12.45 3.39 -2.12
N LEU A 284 -11.43 3.07 -1.33
CA LEU A 284 -11.50 3.05 0.12
C LEU A 284 -11.67 4.45 0.69
N ARG A 285 -10.96 5.43 0.16
CA ARG A 285 -11.08 6.85 0.52
C ARG A 285 -12.49 7.35 0.28
N ASP A 286 -13.04 7.13 -0.92
CA ASP A 286 -14.39 7.58 -1.30
C ASP A 286 -15.48 6.96 -0.42
N ARG A 287 -15.35 5.67 -0.06
CA ARG A 287 -16.31 4.99 0.81
C ARG A 287 -16.26 5.44 2.26
N LEU A 288 -15.09 5.85 2.72
CA LEU A 288 -14.87 6.23 4.12
C LEU A 288 -15.07 7.73 4.36
N ASP A 289 -15.19 8.56 3.30
CA ASP A 289 -15.47 9.99 3.42
C ASP A 289 -16.96 10.21 3.77
N PRO A 290 -17.27 10.78 4.98
CA PRO A 290 -18.65 11.07 5.38
C PRO A 290 -19.34 12.11 4.50
N ARG A 291 -18.60 12.99 3.83
CA ARG A 291 -19.16 14.08 3.00
C ARG A 291 -19.79 13.53 1.73
N THR A 292 -19.20 12.53 1.11
CA THR A 292 -19.72 11.85 -0.07
C THR A 292 -21.07 11.18 0.21
N ARG A 293 -21.33 10.76 1.45
CA ARG A 293 -22.62 10.18 1.87
C ARG A 293 -23.76 11.22 1.88
N LEU A 294 -23.47 12.47 2.25
CA LEU A 294 -24.45 13.55 2.29
C LEU A 294 -24.83 14.04 0.89
N GLU A 295 -23.90 14.06 -0.06
CA GLU A 295 -24.15 14.45 -1.45
C GLU A 295 -24.94 13.39 -2.23
N LEU A 296 -24.78 12.12 -1.88
CA LEU A 296 -25.50 11.00 -2.49
C LEU A 296 -26.89 10.75 -1.89
N GLY A 297 -27.33 11.53 -0.90
CA GLY A 297 -28.65 11.40 -0.26
C GLY A 297 -28.84 10.07 0.50
N LEU A 298 -27.74 9.48 1.00
CA LEU A 298 -27.71 8.20 1.72
C LEU A 298 -27.61 8.41 3.23
#